data_2e1fcc186fd8757ccac9133f634f3d6d
#
_entry.id   2e1fcc186fd8757ccac9133f634f3d6d
#
_cell.length_a   1.000
_cell.length_b   1.000
_cell.length_c   1.000
_cell.angle_alpha   90.00
_cell.angle_beta   90.00
_cell.angle_gamma   90.00
#
_symmetry.space_group_name_H-M   'P 1'
#
loop_
_entity.id
_entity.type
_entity.pdbx_description
1 polymer ?
#
loop_
_entity_poly.entity_id
_entity_poly.type
_entity_poly.pdbx_seq_one_letter_code
_entity_poly.pdbx_strand_id
1 'polypeptide(L)'
;MYLNKEQFEFLKKLSNTDCIECSSLSKAEVKISRFLENEKLASISRESIPRFSHGQVSYINGKALSVSISEKGKSYIAERKHEFKKLLLKDVAIPIVVSILTTLAINGLKLLPQLLRLLESCIP
;
A
#
# COMPACT_ATOMS: atom_id res chain seq x y z
N MET A 1 -1.53 -4.30 -14.25
CA MET A 1 -0.09 -4.24 -13.91
C MET A 1 0.08 -4.54 -12.42
N TYR A 2 0.96 -5.45 -12.09
CA TYR A 2 1.26 -5.79 -10.71
C TYR A 2 2.74 -5.61 -10.45
N LEU A 3 3.06 -4.85 -9.43
CA LEU A 3 4.43 -4.70 -8.95
C LEU A 3 4.80 -5.91 -8.08
N ASN A 4 6.05 -6.34 -8.14
CA ASN A 4 6.55 -7.31 -7.19
C ASN A 4 6.73 -6.67 -5.80
N LYS A 5 7.03 -7.49 -4.79
CA LYS A 5 7.15 -7.04 -3.40
C LYS A 5 8.18 -5.91 -3.23
N GLU A 6 9.35 -6.06 -3.84
CA GLU A 6 10.43 -5.08 -3.74
C GLU A 6 10.06 -3.76 -4.39
N GLN A 7 9.45 -3.80 -5.58
CA GLN A 7 8.99 -2.61 -6.29
C GLN A 7 7.90 -1.88 -5.51
N PHE A 8 6.97 -2.61 -4.94
CA PHE A 8 5.89 -2.03 -4.15
C PHE A 8 6.40 -1.41 -2.85
N GLU A 9 7.33 -2.06 -2.15
CA GLU A 9 7.97 -1.52 -0.94
C GLU A 9 8.75 -0.24 -1.24
N PHE A 10 9.46 -0.20 -2.36
CA PHE A 10 10.17 1.00 -2.80
C PHE A 10 9.18 2.14 -3.11
N LEU A 11 8.09 1.84 -3.78
CA LEU A 11 7.04 2.83 -4.07
C LEU A 11 6.42 3.38 -2.79
N LYS A 12 6.18 2.53 -1.79
CA LYS A 12 5.71 2.95 -0.47
C LYS A 12 6.72 3.87 0.23
N LYS A 13 8.00 3.54 0.14
CA LYS A 13 9.08 4.36 0.69
C LYS A 13 9.09 5.75 0.05
N LEU A 14 8.91 5.83 -1.26
CA LEU A 14 8.77 7.10 -1.97
C LEU A 14 7.57 7.90 -1.48
N SER A 15 6.44 7.23 -1.26
CA SER A 15 5.23 7.85 -0.75
C SER A 15 5.41 8.48 0.63
N ASN A 16 6.21 7.85 1.49
CA ASN A 16 6.45 8.32 2.86
C ASN A 16 7.49 9.44 2.95
N THR A 17 8.42 9.51 2.01
CA THR A 17 9.56 10.45 2.05
C THR A 17 9.45 11.60 1.05
N ASP A 18 8.43 11.63 0.23
CA ASP A 18 8.19 12.58 -0.87
C ASP A 18 9.27 12.52 -1.97
N CYS A 19 10.54 12.53 -1.60
CA CYS A 19 11.66 12.57 -2.53
C CYS A 19 12.87 11.83 -1.93
N ILE A 20 13.56 11.05 -2.74
CA ILE A 20 14.79 10.35 -2.35
C ILE A 20 15.92 10.74 -3.30
N GLU A 21 17.06 11.13 -2.75
CA GLU A 21 18.24 11.44 -3.55
C GLU A 21 18.79 10.17 -4.22
N CYS A 22 19.08 10.28 -5.52
CA CYS A 22 19.63 9.15 -6.29
C CYS A 22 20.98 8.67 -5.78
N SER A 23 21.76 9.54 -5.15
CA SER A 23 23.06 9.18 -4.55
C SER A 23 22.95 8.21 -3.39
N SER A 24 21.80 8.16 -2.71
CA SER A 24 21.54 7.26 -1.58
C SER A 24 20.96 5.91 -2.00
N LEU A 25 20.68 5.72 -3.28
CA LEU A 25 20.07 4.50 -3.81
C LEU A 25 21.11 3.43 -4.12
N SER A 26 20.78 2.17 -3.82
CA SER A 26 21.57 1.02 -4.28
C SER A 26 21.35 0.77 -5.77
N LYS A 27 22.18 -0.09 -6.36
CA LYS A 27 22.03 -0.47 -7.79
C LYS A 27 20.66 -1.11 -8.06
N ALA A 28 20.18 -1.96 -7.14
CA ALA A 28 18.86 -2.58 -7.27
C ALA A 28 17.74 -1.53 -7.21
N GLU A 29 17.85 -0.57 -6.30
CA GLU A 29 16.88 0.51 -6.15
C GLU A 29 16.86 1.44 -7.38
N VAL A 30 18.00 1.68 -8.00
CA VAL A 30 18.10 2.45 -9.25
C VAL A 30 17.35 1.75 -10.39
N LYS A 31 17.49 0.44 -10.50
CA LYS A 31 16.75 -0.36 -11.50
C LYS A 31 15.24 -0.29 -11.25
N ILE A 32 14.84 -0.41 -9.99
CA ILE A 32 13.43 -0.30 -9.59
C ILE A 32 12.89 1.09 -9.93
N SER A 33 13.64 2.14 -9.63
CA SER A 33 13.22 3.51 -9.91
C SER A 33 13.04 3.78 -11.41
N ARG A 34 13.92 3.24 -12.26
CA ARG A 34 13.78 3.32 -13.72
C ARG A 34 12.54 2.59 -14.22
N PHE A 35 12.28 1.40 -13.67
CA PHE A 35 11.08 0.64 -14.01
C PHE A 35 9.81 1.43 -13.63
N LEU A 36 9.77 2.00 -12.44
CA LEU A 36 8.64 2.82 -11.99
C LEU A 36 8.45 4.07 -12.84
N GLU A 37 9.54 4.70 -13.28
CA GLU A 37 9.48 5.85 -14.18
C GLU A 37 8.87 5.45 -15.53
N ASN A 38 9.28 4.33 -16.10
CA ASN A 38 8.74 3.81 -17.36
C ASN A 38 7.25 3.52 -17.25
N GLU A 39 6.79 3.07 -16.10
CA GLU A 39 5.38 2.82 -15.80
C GLU A 39 4.62 4.08 -15.34
N LYS A 40 5.31 5.21 -15.29
CA LYS A 40 4.77 6.50 -14.85
C LYS A 40 4.32 6.54 -13.39
N LEU A 41 4.77 5.61 -12.57
CA LEU A 41 4.47 5.56 -11.14
C LEU A 41 5.40 6.44 -10.31
N ALA A 42 6.57 6.75 -10.84
CA ALA A 42 7.55 7.64 -10.22
C ALA A 42 8.06 8.65 -11.24
N SER A 43 8.59 9.75 -10.74
CA SER A 43 9.24 10.77 -11.54
C SER A 43 10.69 10.94 -11.10
N ILE A 44 11.61 10.95 -12.05
CA ILE A 44 13.02 11.16 -11.78
C ILE A 44 13.40 12.58 -12.21
N SER A 45 13.86 13.38 -11.25
CA SER A 45 14.41 14.68 -11.53
C SER A 45 15.86 14.53 -12.02
N ARG A 46 16.13 15.08 -13.18
CA ARG A 46 17.46 15.02 -13.79
C ARG A 46 18.06 16.41 -13.94
N GLU A 47 19.37 16.48 -13.91
CA GLU A 47 20.11 17.69 -14.17
C GLU A 47 19.89 18.15 -15.60
N SER A 48 19.62 19.45 -15.80
CA SER A 48 19.52 20.08 -17.11
C SER A 48 20.88 20.62 -17.51
N ILE A 49 21.50 20.04 -18.54
CA ILE A 49 22.78 20.48 -19.06
C ILE A 49 22.53 21.32 -20.32
N PRO A 50 22.95 22.59 -20.34
CA PRO A 50 22.82 23.45 -21.53
C PRO A 50 23.76 22.96 -22.63
N ARG A 51 23.22 22.80 -23.83
CA ARG A 51 23.99 22.45 -25.03
C ARG A 51 23.86 23.53 -26.06
N PHE A 52 24.99 24.09 -26.46
CA PHE A 52 25.05 25.14 -27.47
C PHE A 52 25.31 24.52 -28.85
N SER A 53 24.41 24.79 -29.78
CA SER A 53 24.53 24.32 -31.16
C SER A 53 23.93 25.36 -32.10
N HIS A 54 24.70 25.80 -33.08
CA HIS A 54 24.27 26.75 -34.13
C HIS A 54 23.56 28.01 -33.60
N GLY A 55 24.05 28.58 -32.51
CA GLY A 55 23.48 29.78 -31.88
C GLY A 55 22.19 29.56 -31.11
N GLN A 56 21.73 28.33 -31.01
CA GLN A 56 20.58 27.95 -30.21
C GLN A 56 21.00 27.21 -28.95
N VAL A 57 20.30 27.46 -27.85
CA VAL A 57 20.50 26.75 -26.57
C VAL A 57 19.44 25.69 -26.43
N SER A 58 19.88 24.43 -26.34
CA SER A 58 19.03 23.30 -26.01
C SER A 58 19.48 22.68 -24.69
N TYR A 59 18.55 22.03 -23.97
CA TYR A 59 18.87 21.37 -22.72
C TYR A 59 18.78 19.86 -22.92
N ILE A 60 19.80 19.15 -22.45
CA ILE A 60 19.80 17.69 -22.43
C ILE A 60 19.69 17.21 -20.99
N ASN A 61 19.08 16.03 -20.81
CA ASN A 61 18.99 15.40 -19.51
C ASN A 61 20.36 14.88 -19.07
N GLY A 62 20.84 15.36 -17.94
CA GLY A 62 22.09 14.92 -17.32
C GLY A 62 21.86 13.79 -16.32
N LYS A 63 22.65 13.79 -15.26
CA LYS A 63 22.61 12.81 -14.20
C LYS A 63 21.28 12.89 -13.43
N ALA A 64 20.71 11.75 -13.05
CA ALA A 64 19.54 11.70 -12.18
C ALA A 64 19.88 12.24 -10.78
N LEU A 65 19.10 13.18 -10.28
CA LEU A 65 19.30 13.83 -8.99
C LEU A 65 18.44 13.23 -7.90
N SER A 66 17.16 13.08 -8.14
CA SER A 66 16.21 12.59 -7.14
C SER A 66 15.06 11.84 -7.78
N VAL A 67 14.41 11.00 -7.00
CA VAL A 67 13.23 10.22 -7.38
C VAL A 67 12.07 10.62 -6.46
N SER A 68 10.92 10.91 -7.04
CA SER A 68 9.70 11.23 -6.32
C SER A 68 8.55 10.37 -6.84
N ILE A 69 7.51 10.21 -6.02
CA ILE A 69 6.31 9.50 -6.43
C ILE A 69 5.44 10.39 -7.32
N SER A 70 4.85 9.81 -8.37
CA SER A 70 3.87 10.50 -9.21
C SER A 70 2.45 10.39 -8.62
N GLU A 71 1.50 11.17 -9.14
CA GLU A 71 0.08 11.05 -8.78
C GLU A 71 -0.46 9.65 -9.09
N LYS A 72 -0.05 9.07 -10.22
CA LYS A 72 -0.40 7.71 -10.60
C LYS A 72 0.14 6.69 -9.60
N GLY A 73 1.37 6.91 -9.09
CA GLY A 73 1.97 6.07 -8.06
C GLY A 73 1.22 6.13 -6.74
N LYS A 74 0.80 7.30 -6.31
CA LYS A 74 -0.03 7.49 -5.12
C LYS A 74 -1.38 6.79 -5.26
N SER A 75 -2.03 6.93 -6.41
CA SER A 75 -3.28 6.24 -6.72
C SER A 75 -3.12 4.72 -6.71
N TYR A 76 -2.03 4.21 -7.25
CA TYR A 76 -1.72 2.78 -7.25
C TYR A 76 -1.63 2.23 -5.83
N ILE A 77 -0.93 2.92 -4.94
CA ILE A 77 -0.82 2.52 -3.52
C ILE A 77 -2.20 2.53 -2.85
N ALA A 78 -2.98 3.59 -3.08
CA ALA A 78 -4.32 3.72 -2.50
C ALA A 78 -5.24 2.59 -2.95
N GLU A 79 -5.25 2.25 -4.24
CA GLU A 79 -6.03 1.14 -4.80
C GLU A 79 -5.60 -0.20 -4.20
N ARG A 80 -4.30 -0.45 -4.07
CA ARG A 80 -3.78 -1.68 -3.47
C ARG A 80 -4.16 -1.83 -2.00
N LYS A 81 -4.09 -0.75 -1.24
CA LYS A 81 -4.56 -0.75 0.16
C LYS A 81 -6.05 -1.03 0.25
N HIS A 82 -6.82 -0.44 -0.63
CA HIS A 82 -8.27 -0.63 -0.67
C HIS A 82 -8.63 -2.08 -1.01
N GLU A 83 -8.00 -2.66 -2.03
CA GLU A 83 -8.18 -4.07 -2.41
C GLU A 83 -7.79 -5.01 -1.27
N PHE A 84 -6.68 -4.75 -0.61
CA PHE A 84 -6.21 -5.55 0.52
C PHE A 84 -7.19 -5.50 1.69
N LYS A 85 -7.68 -4.32 2.06
CA LYS A 85 -8.70 -4.16 3.09
C LYS A 85 -10.00 -4.89 2.71
N LYS A 86 -10.41 -4.79 1.46
CA LYS A 86 -11.60 -5.47 0.96
C LYS A 86 -11.47 -7.00 1.04
N LEU A 87 -10.31 -7.54 0.65
CA LEU A 87 -10.03 -8.96 0.76
C LEU A 87 -10.00 -9.42 2.22
N LEU A 88 -9.36 -8.67 3.11
CA LEU A 88 -9.34 -8.98 4.55
C LEU A 88 -10.74 -9.00 5.14
N LEU A 89 -11.58 -8.02 4.80
CA LEU A 89 -12.96 -7.98 5.28
C LEU A 89 -13.77 -9.15 4.72
N LYS A 90 -13.66 -9.44 3.43
CA LYS A 90 -14.46 -10.47 2.78
C LYS A 90 -14.02 -11.88 3.13
N ASP A 91 -12.71 -12.15 3.05
CA ASP A 91 -12.20 -13.52 3.12
C ASP A 91 -11.76 -13.94 4.53
N VAL A 92 -11.48 -13.00 5.41
CA VAL A 92 -10.96 -13.29 6.75
C VAL A 92 -11.86 -12.74 7.85
N ALA A 93 -12.16 -11.45 7.84
CA ALA A 93 -12.89 -10.80 8.93
C ALA A 93 -14.34 -11.29 9.03
N ILE A 94 -15.07 -11.40 7.92
CA ILE A 94 -16.47 -11.84 7.91
C ILE A 94 -16.60 -13.29 8.41
N PRO A 95 -15.84 -14.26 7.90
CA PRO A 95 -15.88 -15.64 8.44
C PRO A 95 -15.54 -15.73 9.91
N ILE A 96 -14.56 -14.96 10.40
CA ILE A 96 -14.17 -14.95 11.81
C ILE A 96 -15.32 -14.39 12.67
N VAL A 97 -15.92 -13.27 12.28
CA VAL A 97 -17.05 -12.67 13.00
C VAL A 97 -18.23 -13.62 13.04
N VAL A 98 -18.58 -14.24 11.92
CA VAL A 98 -19.66 -15.24 11.84
C VAL A 98 -19.37 -16.43 12.76
N SER A 99 -18.15 -16.93 12.78
CA SER A 99 -17.74 -18.03 13.65
C SER A 99 -17.87 -17.67 15.13
N ILE A 100 -17.44 -16.48 15.55
CA ILE A 100 -17.58 -16.00 16.92
C ILE A 100 -19.05 -15.87 17.31
N LEU A 101 -19.87 -15.25 16.46
CA LEU A 101 -21.30 -15.07 16.72
C LEU A 101 -22.02 -16.43 16.84
N THR A 102 -21.69 -17.38 15.97
CA THR A 102 -22.25 -18.75 16.02
C THR A 102 -21.87 -19.43 17.32
N THR A 103 -20.61 -19.34 17.73
CA THR A 103 -20.13 -19.93 18.98
C THR A 103 -20.83 -19.31 20.20
N LEU A 104 -20.99 -17.99 20.23
CA LEU A 104 -21.71 -17.30 21.30
C LEU A 104 -23.19 -17.68 21.32
N ALA A 105 -23.83 -17.81 20.18
CA ALA A 105 -25.24 -18.25 20.10
C ALA A 105 -25.42 -19.67 20.65
N ILE A 106 -24.54 -20.60 20.27
CA ILE A 106 -24.58 -21.98 20.76
C ILE A 106 -24.34 -22.01 22.27
N ASN A 107 -23.34 -21.33 22.79
CA ASN A 107 -23.04 -21.25 24.21
C ASN A 107 -24.15 -20.55 24.98
N GLY A 108 -24.74 -19.50 24.42
CA GLY A 108 -25.88 -18.79 24.99
C GLY A 108 -27.11 -19.72 25.13
N LEU A 109 -27.38 -20.53 24.12
CA LEU A 109 -28.44 -21.53 24.16
C LEU A 109 -28.20 -22.60 25.24
N LYS A 110 -26.95 -23.02 25.44
CA LYS A 110 -26.59 -23.97 26.51
C LYS A 110 -26.74 -23.36 27.89
N LEU A 111 -26.52 -22.08 28.05
CA LEU A 111 -26.66 -21.37 29.32
C LEU A 111 -28.10 -20.98 29.62
N LEU A 112 -28.99 -20.96 28.62
CA LEU A 112 -30.38 -20.57 28.78
C LEU A 112 -31.15 -21.42 29.81
N PRO A 113 -31.08 -22.77 29.80
CA PRO A 113 -31.72 -23.60 30.82
C PRO A 113 -31.22 -23.32 32.23
N GLN A 114 -29.92 -23.03 32.39
CA GLN A 114 -29.34 -22.68 33.69
C GLN A 114 -29.85 -21.35 34.20
N LEU A 115 -29.97 -20.34 33.31
CA LEU A 115 -30.54 -19.02 33.63
C LEU A 115 -32.02 -19.16 34.05
N LEU A 116 -32.80 -19.97 33.33
CA LEU A 116 -34.20 -20.23 33.65
C LEU A 116 -34.35 -20.86 35.02
N ARG A 117 -33.52 -21.84 35.37
CA ARG A 117 -33.51 -22.48 36.70
C ARG A 117 -33.18 -21.48 37.81
N LEU A 118 -32.18 -20.60 37.55
CA LEU A 118 -31.83 -19.54 38.49
C LEU A 118 -32.99 -18.56 38.69
N LEU A 119 -33.68 -18.18 37.62
CA LEU A 119 -34.86 -17.30 37.70
C LEU A 119 -35.99 -17.95 38.45
N GLU A 120 -36.27 -19.22 38.23
CA GLU A 120 -37.30 -19.99 38.97
C GLU A 120 -36.97 -20.08 40.46
N SER A 121 -35.70 -20.23 40.83
CA SER A 121 -35.27 -20.28 42.22
C SER A 121 -35.35 -18.90 42.91
N CYS A 122 -35.32 -17.80 42.16
CA CYS A 122 -35.47 -16.44 42.71
C CYS A 122 -36.92 -15.99 42.85
N ILE A 123 -37.86 -16.68 42.23
CA ILE A 123 -39.30 -16.38 42.35
C ILE A 123 -39.86 -17.16 43.53
N PRO A 124 -40.43 -16.49 44.58
CA PRO A 124 -41.03 -17.19 45.71
C PRO A 124 -42.34 -17.93 45.37
#